data_eb7fb20ab6cf5dac5bf779f88c201763
#
_entry.id   eb7fb20ab6cf5dac5bf779f88c201763
#
_cell.length_a   1.000
_cell.length_b   1.000
_cell.length_c   1.000
_cell.angle_alpha   90.00
_cell.angle_beta   90.00
_cell.angle_gamma   90.00
#
_symmetry.space_group_name_H-M   'P 1'
#
loop_
_entity.id
_entity.type
_entity.pdbx_description
1 polymer ?
#
loop_
_entity_poly.entity_id
_entity_poly.type
_entity_poly.pdbx_seq_one_letter_code
_entity_poly.pdbx_strand_id
1 'polypeptide(L)'
;MKKTVKTLAIIGVVFLISLAFYIFTTPHGSEIPLTGTVDGNEVIVSPQITGRIVNLTVDEGSTVKKGDLLAELDPKELEASLAAAKANVASLQAQVSEANHNYSMTEDQTGASLKQAEAMLTSTRAQLDQARANLWRDQTDHDRVQKLFESGVESAQDRDHADATLRASQANVKSLEDSVKAQEAALAMARANLKQVDVRQSELATTVAQLEQARAAAAETATQLGYMKIYAPIDGIVSVRVAKQGEVVAQGSPIVVIVDVNHLWVRADVEESYIDSVRFGQTLHVRLPSGDVLQGQVFFKGVENDFATQRDVSRTKRDIKTFAIKVWLPKDDGRLFTGMTATVLLPPREKKSWFARL
;
A
#
# COMPACT_ATOMS: atom_id res chain seq x y z
N MET A 1 -58.99 23.28 80.43
CA MET A 1 -57.75 22.55 79.93
C MET A 1 -57.98 21.38 78.94
N LYS A 2 -59.03 20.53 79.08
CA LYS A 2 -59.21 19.36 78.16
C LYS A 2 -59.63 19.70 76.71
N LYS A 3 -60.22 20.87 76.43
CA LYS A 3 -60.64 21.30 75.07
C LYS A 3 -59.46 21.88 74.26
N THR A 4 -58.53 22.60 74.85
CA THR A 4 -57.36 23.19 74.23
C THR A 4 -56.33 22.16 73.80
N VAL A 5 -56.15 21.06 74.52
CA VAL A 5 -55.27 19.96 74.19
C VAL A 5 -55.78 19.16 72.96
N LYS A 6 -57.13 18.99 72.84
CA LYS A 6 -57.72 18.31 71.70
C LYS A 6 -57.58 19.15 70.40
N THR A 7 -57.73 20.46 70.47
CA THR A 7 -57.51 21.35 69.27
C THR A 7 -56.05 21.39 68.83
N LEU A 8 -55.09 21.37 69.79
CA LEU A 8 -53.67 21.28 69.50
C LEU A 8 -53.27 19.95 68.85
N ALA A 9 -53.87 18.85 69.29
CA ALA A 9 -53.63 17.52 68.70
C ALA A 9 -54.19 17.40 67.28
N ILE A 10 -55.35 17.98 66.98
CA ILE A 10 -55.95 18.05 65.62
C ILE A 10 -55.06 18.87 64.66
N ILE A 11 -54.59 20.02 65.15
CA ILE A 11 -53.69 20.89 64.33
C ILE A 11 -52.36 20.16 64.06
N GLY A 12 -51.83 19.42 65.03
CA GLY A 12 -50.61 18.60 64.86
C GLY A 12 -50.81 17.48 63.82
N VAL A 13 -51.95 16.77 63.84
CA VAL A 13 -52.27 15.73 62.84
C VAL A 13 -52.48 16.35 61.44
N VAL A 14 -53.17 17.47 61.31
CA VAL A 14 -53.33 18.17 60.02
C VAL A 14 -51.99 18.65 59.49
N PHE A 15 -51.09 19.13 60.33
CA PHE A 15 -49.74 19.51 59.93
C PHE A 15 -48.91 18.30 59.46
N LEU A 16 -49.00 17.18 60.18
CA LEU A 16 -48.33 15.95 59.75
C LEU A 16 -48.87 15.38 58.43
N ILE A 17 -50.19 15.43 58.23
CA ILE A 17 -50.80 15.03 56.96
C ILE A 17 -50.39 15.96 55.82
N SER A 18 -50.40 17.28 56.08
CA SER A 18 -49.93 18.26 55.12
C SER A 18 -48.46 18.14 54.80
N LEU A 19 -47.61 17.83 55.78
CA LEU A 19 -46.18 17.57 55.61
C LEU A 19 -45.93 16.27 54.82
N ALA A 20 -46.66 15.19 55.16
CA ALA A 20 -46.62 13.95 54.40
C ALA A 20 -47.08 14.15 52.97
N PHE A 21 -48.20 14.87 52.75
CA PHE A 21 -48.68 15.21 51.43
C PHE A 21 -47.70 16.08 50.65
N TYR A 22 -47.03 17.04 51.30
CA TYR A 22 -45.97 17.87 50.68
C TYR A 22 -44.75 17.03 50.30
N ILE A 23 -44.32 16.09 51.13
CA ILE A 23 -43.19 15.17 50.85
C ILE A 23 -43.56 14.22 49.71
N PHE A 24 -44.81 13.76 49.64
CA PHE A 24 -45.28 12.83 48.60
C PHE A 24 -45.57 13.53 47.27
N THR A 25 -45.93 14.80 47.26
CA THR A 25 -46.31 15.57 46.05
C THR A 25 -45.15 16.42 45.51
N THR A 26 -44.05 16.63 46.25
CA THR A 26 -42.85 17.25 45.69
C THR A 26 -42.29 16.39 44.57
N PRO A 27 -42.33 16.85 43.30
CA PRO A 27 -41.76 16.07 42.22
C PRO A 27 -40.28 15.84 42.52
N HIS A 28 -39.90 14.57 42.61
CA HIS A 28 -38.50 14.15 42.69
C HIS A 28 -37.82 14.71 41.42
N GLY A 29 -36.84 15.58 41.56
CA GLY A 29 -36.06 16.33 40.60
C GLY A 29 -36.39 16.07 39.13
N SER A 30 -36.98 17.04 38.42
CA SER A 30 -37.27 16.93 37.01
C SER A 30 -35.99 16.74 36.22
N GLU A 31 -35.97 15.75 35.31
CA GLU A 31 -34.93 15.60 34.32
C GLU A 31 -34.72 16.91 33.56
N ILE A 32 -33.46 17.24 33.27
CA ILE A 32 -33.09 18.47 32.56
C ILE A 32 -33.14 18.19 31.08
N PRO A 33 -34.07 18.75 30.32
CA PRO A 33 -34.15 18.54 28.89
C PRO A 33 -33.05 19.34 28.17
N LEU A 34 -32.20 18.68 27.40
CA LEU A 34 -31.22 19.29 26.52
C LEU A 34 -31.65 19.05 25.09
N THR A 35 -31.84 20.15 24.34
CA THR A 35 -32.14 20.07 22.91
C THR A 35 -30.85 19.68 22.17
N GLY A 36 -30.93 18.69 21.33
CA GLY A 36 -29.85 18.24 20.47
C GLY A 36 -30.34 17.91 19.08
N THR A 37 -29.41 17.55 18.20
CA THR A 37 -29.67 17.15 16.82
C THR A 37 -29.14 15.74 16.62
N VAL A 38 -29.90 14.93 15.91
CA VAL A 38 -29.42 13.60 15.43
C VAL A 38 -28.42 13.86 14.31
N ASP A 39 -27.25 13.26 14.44
CA ASP A 39 -26.12 13.39 13.53
C ASP A 39 -25.59 12.00 13.18
N GLY A 40 -24.86 11.89 12.08
CA GLY A 40 -24.29 10.62 11.61
C GLY A 40 -22.95 10.84 10.93
N ASN A 41 -22.26 9.77 10.62
CA ASN A 41 -21.03 9.86 9.87
C ASN A 41 -21.34 10.10 8.38
N GLU A 42 -20.93 11.27 7.89
CA GLU A 42 -21.11 11.65 6.49
C GLU A 42 -19.80 11.45 5.73
N VAL A 43 -19.88 10.77 4.58
CA VAL A 43 -18.73 10.58 3.68
C VAL A 43 -19.03 11.21 2.33
N ILE A 44 -18.21 12.19 1.97
CA ILE A 44 -18.23 12.83 0.67
C ILE A 44 -17.47 11.94 -0.31
N VAL A 45 -18.17 11.41 -1.32
CA VAL A 45 -17.57 10.60 -2.36
C VAL A 45 -17.18 11.49 -3.53
N SER A 46 -15.89 11.45 -3.88
CA SER A 46 -15.28 12.26 -4.93
C SER A 46 -14.44 11.39 -5.86
N PRO A 47 -14.29 11.75 -7.15
CA PRO A 47 -13.45 11.02 -8.08
C PRO A 47 -11.97 11.27 -7.77
N GLN A 48 -11.12 10.26 -8.04
CA GLN A 48 -9.67 10.39 -7.91
C GLN A 48 -9.00 10.97 -9.15
N ILE A 49 -9.73 11.05 -10.28
CA ILE A 49 -9.29 11.62 -11.55
C ILE A 49 -10.41 12.44 -12.18
N THR A 50 -10.03 13.37 -13.04
CA THR A 50 -10.98 14.18 -13.80
C THR A 50 -11.61 13.37 -14.93
N GLY A 51 -12.92 13.50 -15.14
CA GLY A 51 -13.61 12.83 -16.23
C GLY A 51 -15.06 13.24 -16.36
N ARG A 52 -15.71 12.84 -17.46
CA ARG A 52 -17.14 13.03 -17.69
C ARG A 52 -17.91 11.85 -17.09
N ILE A 53 -18.96 12.10 -16.33
CA ILE A 53 -19.86 11.07 -15.81
C ILE A 53 -20.69 10.50 -16.97
N VAL A 54 -20.43 9.24 -17.32
CA VAL A 54 -21.23 8.51 -18.33
C VAL A 54 -22.44 7.86 -17.70
N ASN A 55 -22.26 7.30 -16.52
CA ASN A 55 -23.33 6.64 -15.79
C ASN A 55 -23.31 7.04 -14.31
N LEU A 56 -24.49 7.29 -13.75
CA LEU A 56 -24.70 7.53 -12.33
C LEU A 56 -25.82 6.59 -11.88
N THR A 57 -25.48 5.59 -11.07
CA THR A 57 -26.36 4.47 -10.73
C THR A 57 -27.25 4.74 -9.52
N VAL A 58 -27.02 5.85 -8.81
CA VAL A 58 -27.70 6.19 -7.56
C VAL A 58 -28.34 7.57 -7.61
N ASP A 59 -29.47 7.70 -6.92
CA ASP A 59 -30.17 8.95 -6.70
C ASP A 59 -30.24 9.29 -5.20
N GLU A 60 -30.67 10.50 -4.87
CA GLU A 60 -30.93 10.91 -3.49
C GLU A 60 -31.96 9.95 -2.84
N GLY A 61 -31.68 9.53 -1.63
CA GLY A 61 -32.46 8.52 -0.90
C GLY A 61 -32.14 7.06 -1.24
N SER A 62 -31.26 6.77 -2.21
CA SER A 62 -30.83 5.42 -2.52
C SER A 62 -30.04 4.80 -1.37
N THR A 63 -30.37 3.57 -1.00
CA THR A 63 -29.56 2.78 -0.06
C THR A 63 -28.42 2.10 -0.80
N VAL A 64 -27.20 2.25 -0.30
CA VAL A 64 -25.98 1.70 -0.88
C VAL A 64 -25.21 0.88 0.15
N LYS A 65 -24.50 -0.13 -0.33
CA LYS A 65 -23.57 -0.94 0.45
C LYS A 65 -22.15 -0.61 0.04
N LYS A 66 -21.22 -0.78 0.96
CA LYS A 66 -19.79 -0.66 0.68
C LYS A 66 -19.38 -1.53 -0.51
N GLY A 67 -18.79 -0.90 -1.52
CA GLY A 67 -18.38 -1.55 -2.77
C GLY A 67 -19.40 -1.47 -3.89
N ASP A 68 -20.60 -0.92 -3.69
CA ASP A 68 -21.58 -0.68 -4.75
C ASP A 68 -21.05 0.40 -5.71
N LEU A 69 -21.28 0.22 -7.01
CA LEU A 69 -20.92 1.20 -8.04
C LEU A 69 -21.87 2.39 -7.94
N LEU A 70 -21.29 3.58 -7.74
CA LEU A 70 -22.06 4.84 -7.64
C LEU A 70 -22.05 5.60 -8.94
N ALA A 71 -20.88 5.74 -9.56
CA ALA A 71 -20.72 6.47 -10.81
C ALA A 71 -19.62 5.83 -11.66
N GLU A 72 -19.73 6.06 -12.97
CA GLU A 72 -18.73 5.65 -13.96
C GLU A 72 -18.37 6.85 -14.83
N LEU A 73 -17.07 7.15 -14.93
CA LEU A 73 -16.52 8.18 -15.81
C LEU A 73 -16.24 7.57 -17.19
N ASP A 74 -16.09 8.40 -18.23
CA ASP A 74 -15.79 7.95 -19.60
C ASP A 74 -14.39 7.33 -19.69
N PRO A 75 -14.26 6.01 -19.89
CA PRO A 75 -12.97 5.33 -19.84
C PRO A 75 -12.19 5.33 -21.16
N LYS A 76 -12.79 5.80 -22.25
CA LYS A 76 -12.28 5.59 -23.62
C LYS A 76 -10.85 6.08 -23.83
N GLU A 77 -10.51 7.23 -23.29
CA GLU A 77 -9.16 7.80 -23.44
C GLU A 77 -8.11 6.96 -22.69
N LEU A 78 -8.43 6.55 -21.45
CA LEU A 78 -7.53 5.70 -20.67
C LEU A 78 -7.47 4.26 -21.18
N GLU A 79 -8.56 3.73 -21.75
CA GLU A 79 -8.55 2.43 -22.43
C GLU A 79 -7.62 2.44 -23.63
N ALA A 80 -7.68 3.50 -24.47
CA ALA A 80 -6.78 3.67 -25.60
C ALA A 80 -5.31 3.84 -25.15
N SER A 81 -5.08 4.61 -24.09
CA SER A 81 -3.75 4.78 -23.48
C SER A 81 -3.19 3.46 -22.93
N LEU A 82 -4.03 2.69 -22.22
CA LEU A 82 -3.64 1.37 -21.72
C LEU A 82 -3.32 0.39 -22.86
N ALA A 83 -4.11 0.41 -23.93
CA ALA A 83 -3.83 -0.40 -25.11
C ALA A 83 -2.48 -0.05 -25.75
N ALA A 84 -2.16 1.24 -25.88
CA ALA A 84 -0.86 1.72 -26.37
C ALA A 84 0.29 1.29 -25.43
N ALA A 85 0.12 1.45 -24.11
CA ALA A 85 1.13 1.02 -23.15
C ALA A 85 1.37 -0.50 -23.20
N LYS A 86 0.31 -1.32 -23.33
CA LYS A 86 0.42 -2.77 -23.50
C LYS A 86 1.12 -3.16 -24.82
N ALA A 87 0.87 -2.44 -25.90
CA ALA A 87 1.55 -2.66 -27.18
C ALA A 87 3.06 -2.36 -27.06
N ASN A 88 3.43 -1.32 -26.33
CA ASN A 88 4.83 -1.00 -26.03
C ASN A 88 5.51 -2.12 -25.20
N VAL A 89 4.84 -2.64 -24.18
CA VAL A 89 5.31 -3.80 -23.40
C VAL A 89 5.56 -5.01 -24.32
N ALA A 90 4.63 -5.30 -25.23
CA ALA A 90 4.77 -6.42 -26.17
C ALA A 90 5.97 -6.23 -27.11
N SER A 91 6.21 -4.99 -27.61
CA SER A 91 7.38 -4.66 -28.42
C SER A 91 8.70 -4.88 -27.66
N LEU A 92 8.79 -4.37 -26.43
CA LEU A 92 9.98 -4.54 -25.60
C LEU A 92 10.19 -6.02 -25.17
N GLN A 93 9.12 -6.77 -24.99
CA GLN A 93 9.22 -8.21 -24.74
C GLN A 93 9.86 -8.96 -25.92
N ALA A 94 9.52 -8.56 -27.17
CA ALA A 94 10.17 -9.10 -28.36
C ALA A 94 11.66 -8.72 -28.44
N GLN A 95 12.00 -7.47 -28.09
CA GLN A 95 13.39 -7.01 -28.02
C GLN A 95 14.22 -7.75 -26.97
N VAL A 96 13.65 -8.05 -25.80
CA VAL A 96 14.31 -8.89 -24.78
C VAL A 96 14.57 -10.29 -25.34
N SER A 97 13.61 -10.88 -26.05
CA SER A 97 13.80 -12.18 -26.68
C SER A 97 14.93 -12.14 -27.71
N GLU A 98 14.99 -11.13 -28.56
CA GLU A 98 16.08 -10.92 -29.53
C GLU A 98 17.43 -10.74 -28.84
N ALA A 99 17.52 -9.88 -27.82
CA ALA A 99 18.75 -9.66 -27.05
C ALA A 99 19.23 -10.97 -26.37
N ASN A 100 18.31 -11.77 -25.85
CA ASN A 100 18.62 -13.05 -25.24
C ASN A 100 19.15 -14.07 -26.25
N HIS A 101 18.57 -14.13 -27.46
CA HIS A 101 19.09 -14.98 -28.53
C HIS A 101 20.49 -14.53 -28.98
N ASN A 102 20.72 -13.23 -29.10
CA ASN A 102 22.04 -12.69 -29.47
C ASN A 102 23.10 -12.98 -28.39
N TYR A 103 22.73 -12.88 -27.11
CA TYR A 103 23.58 -13.27 -26.00
C TYR A 103 23.95 -14.75 -26.09
N SER A 104 22.97 -15.64 -26.18
CA SER A 104 23.17 -17.10 -26.26
C SER A 104 24.04 -17.50 -27.47
N MET A 105 23.76 -16.92 -28.66
CA MET A 105 24.55 -17.17 -29.86
C MET A 105 26.02 -16.73 -29.69
N THR A 106 26.24 -15.55 -29.06
CA THR A 106 27.60 -15.04 -28.83
C THR A 106 28.34 -15.92 -27.82
N GLU A 107 27.68 -16.37 -26.76
CA GLU A 107 28.23 -17.30 -25.75
C GLU A 107 28.66 -18.61 -26.36
N ASP A 108 27.77 -19.22 -27.16
CA ASP A 108 28.07 -20.50 -27.82
C ASP A 108 29.22 -20.37 -28.84
N GLN A 109 29.24 -19.33 -29.65
CA GLN A 109 30.26 -19.08 -30.66
C GLN A 109 31.65 -18.82 -30.02
N THR A 110 31.70 -17.96 -28.99
CA THR A 110 32.95 -17.64 -28.31
C THR A 110 33.46 -18.85 -27.51
N GLY A 111 32.55 -19.60 -26.85
CA GLY A 111 32.88 -20.83 -26.13
C GLY A 111 33.41 -21.93 -27.05
N ALA A 112 32.83 -22.09 -28.23
CA ALA A 112 33.34 -23.04 -29.25
C ALA A 112 34.73 -22.65 -29.75
N SER A 113 34.94 -21.35 -30.05
CA SER A 113 36.24 -20.82 -30.48
C SER A 113 37.33 -21.01 -29.43
N LEU A 114 37.01 -20.79 -28.13
CA LEU A 114 37.92 -21.04 -27.01
C LEU A 114 38.31 -22.51 -26.96
N LYS A 115 37.36 -23.44 -26.99
CA LYS A 115 37.62 -24.88 -26.96
C LYS A 115 38.48 -25.33 -28.15
N GLN A 116 38.26 -24.77 -29.34
CA GLN A 116 39.05 -25.05 -30.53
C GLN A 116 40.50 -24.59 -30.32
N ALA A 117 40.74 -23.39 -29.82
CA ALA A 117 42.09 -22.86 -29.55
C ALA A 117 42.82 -23.69 -28.48
N GLU A 118 42.15 -24.12 -27.43
CA GLU A 118 42.70 -25.02 -26.40
C GLU A 118 43.10 -26.40 -26.97
N ALA A 119 42.26 -26.97 -27.81
CA ALA A 119 42.54 -28.28 -28.46
C ALA A 119 43.75 -28.17 -29.41
N MET A 120 43.84 -27.10 -30.20
CA MET A 120 44.99 -26.82 -31.08
C MET A 120 46.28 -26.69 -30.30
N LEU A 121 46.29 -25.90 -29.24
CA LEU A 121 47.46 -25.72 -28.35
C LEU A 121 47.90 -27.06 -27.75
N THR A 122 46.95 -27.86 -27.26
CA THR A 122 47.21 -29.19 -26.69
C THR A 122 47.87 -30.12 -27.73
N SER A 123 47.33 -30.16 -28.96
CA SER A 123 47.90 -30.95 -30.06
C SER A 123 49.31 -30.48 -30.42
N THR A 124 49.54 -29.17 -30.56
CA THR A 124 50.87 -28.65 -30.90
C THR A 124 51.89 -28.93 -29.78
N ARG A 125 51.52 -28.85 -28.52
CA ARG A 125 52.37 -29.23 -27.39
C ARG A 125 52.76 -30.70 -27.41
N ALA A 126 51.80 -31.58 -27.73
CA ALA A 126 52.11 -33.02 -27.88
C ALA A 126 53.12 -33.29 -29.01
N GLN A 127 53.00 -32.55 -30.13
CA GLN A 127 54.00 -32.62 -31.23
C GLN A 127 55.38 -32.13 -30.80
N LEU A 128 55.43 -31.02 -30.01
CA LEU A 128 56.68 -30.52 -29.45
C LEU A 128 57.33 -31.55 -28.51
N ASP A 129 56.56 -32.19 -27.66
CA ASP A 129 57.08 -33.22 -26.73
C ASP A 129 57.63 -34.44 -27.48
N GLN A 130 56.95 -34.86 -28.57
CA GLN A 130 57.48 -35.90 -29.46
C GLN A 130 58.81 -35.47 -30.13
N ALA A 131 58.88 -34.23 -30.61
CA ALA A 131 60.08 -33.70 -31.23
C ALA A 131 61.26 -33.61 -30.22
N ARG A 132 61.00 -33.20 -29.00
CA ARG A 132 61.95 -33.19 -27.91
C ARG A 132 62.49 -34.55 -27.56
N ALA A 133 61.64 -35.61 -27.55
CA ALA A 133 62.05 -36.98 -27.36
C ALA A 133 62.98 -37.48 -28.51
N ASN A 134 62.65 -37.11 -29.77
CA ASN A 134 63.53 -37.35 -30.89
C ASN A 134 64.86 -36.64 -30.78
N LEU A 135 64.86 -35.34 -30.44
CA LEU A 135 66.08 -34.59 -30.23
C LEU A 135 66.98 -35.25 -29.17
N TRP A 136 66.39 -35.65 -28.04
CA TRP A 136 67.15 -36.32 -26.98
C TRP A 136 67.85 -37.63 -27.49
N ARG A 137 67.14 -38.40 -28.30
CA ARG A 137 67.71 -39.60 -28.93
C ARG A 137 68.86 -39.23 -29.85
N ASP A 138 68.62 -38.25 -30.76
CA ASP A 138 69.63 -37.86 -31.77
C ASP A 138 70.85 -37.20 -31.14
N GLN A 139 70.65 -36.43 -30.03
CA GLN A 139 71.73 -35.91 -29.20
C GLN A 139 72.59 -37.07 -28.58
N THR A 140 71.95 -38.09 -28.01
CA THR A 140 72.64 -39.27 -27.40
C THR A 140 73.41 -40.02 -28.45
N ASP A 141 72.83 -40.18 -29.62
CA ASP A 141 73.50 -40.91 -30.75
C ASP A 141 74.71 -40.10 -31.27
N HIS A 142 74.56 -38.80 -31.46
CA HIS A 142 75.67 -37.87 -31.83
C HIS A 142 76.81 -37.96 -30.81
N ASP A 143 76.50 -37.83 -29.48
CA ASP A 143 77.52 -37.91 -28.44
C ASP A 143 78.28 -39.26 -28.41
N ARG A 144 77.58 -40.36 -28.78
CA ARG A 144 78.15 -41.70 -28.90
C ARG A 144 79.08 -41.73 -30.10
N VAL A 145 78.61 -41.30 -31.30
CA VAL A 145 79.42 -41.34 -32.55
C VAL A 145 80.64 -40.40 -32.42
N GLN A 146 80.50 -39.25 -31.80
CA GLN A 146 81.62 -38.33 -31.56
C GLN A 146 82.74 -38.97 -30.69
N LYS A 147 82.38 -39.67 -29.62
CA LYS A 147 83.33 -40.41 -28.77
C LYS A 147 84.05 -41.57 -29.51
N LEU A 148 83.30 -42.27 -30.36
CA LEU A 148 83.85 -43.36 -31.19
C LEU A 148 84.81 -42.83 -32.28
N PHE A 149 84.47 -41.69 -32.88
CA PHE A 149 85.33 -40.96 -33.82
C PHE A 149 86.64 -40.49 -33.15
N GLU A 150 86.61 -39.94 -31.96
CA GLU A 150 87.76 -39.51 -31.18
C GLU A 150 88.66 -40.67 -30.79
N SER A 151 88.10 -41.89 -30.64
CA SER A 151 88.83 -43.10 -30.38
C SER A 151 89.32 -43.80 -31.67
N GLY A 152 89.05 -43.27 -32.86
CA GLY A 152 89.48 -43.79 -34.15
C GLY A 152 88.72 -45.01 -34.69
N VAL A 153 87.51 -45.25 -34.10
CA VAL A 153 86.65 -46.44 -34.48
C VAL A 153 85.67 -46.10 -35.58
N GLU A 154 85.11 -44.79 -35.59
CA GLU A 154 84.11 -44.36 -36.54
C GLU A 154 84.72 -43.43 -37.64
N SER A 155 84.00 -43.30 -38.79
CA SER A 155 84.45 -42.47 -39.89
C SER A 155 84.04 -40.98 -39.71
N ALA A 156 84.75 -40.11 -40.41
CA ALA A 156 84.37 -38.70 -40.46
C ALA A 156 83.03 -38.46 -41.11
N GLN A 157 82.60 -39.32 -42.07
CA GLN A 157 81.34 -39.32 -42.75
C GLN A 157 80.17 -39.58 -41.73
N ASP A 158 80.33 -40.59 -40.89
CA ASP A 158 79.31 -40.98 -39.89
C ASP A 158 79.12 -39.83 -38.82
N ARG A 159 80.23 -39.20 -38.35
CA ARG A 159 80.19 -38.06 -37.48
C ARG A 159 79.45 -36.90 -38.12
N ASP A 160 79.78 -36.52 -39.40
CA ASP A 160 79.12 -35.39 -40.10
C ASP A 160 77.62 -35.70 -40.35
N HIS A 161 77.25 -36.95 -40.56
CA HIS A 161 75.85 -37.40 -40.67
C HIS A 161 75.10 -37.23 -39.31
N ALA A 162 75.73 -37.69 -38.22
CA ALA A 162 75.11 -37.51 -36.86
C ALA A 162 74.99 -36.05 -36.51
N ASP A 163 75.95 -35.15 -36.80
CA ASP A 163 75.87 -33.72 -36.58
C ASP A 163 74.78 -33.07 -37.42
N ALA A 164 74.60 -33.42 -38.70
CA ALA A 164 73.56 -32.96 -39.55
C ALA A 164 72.16 -33.36 -39.02
N THR A 165 72.00 -34.60 -38.51
CA THR A 165 70.75 -35.08 -37.94
C THR A 165 70.40 -34.36 -36.67
N LEU A 166 71.38 -34.13 -35.77
CA LEU A 166 71.15 -33.35 -34.55
C LEU A 166 70.71 -31.90 -34.85
N ARG A 167 71.40 -31.26 -35.82
CA ARG A 167 70.98 -29.83 -36.23
C ARG A 167 69.61 -29.85 -36.81
N ALA A 168 69.19 -30.84 -37.59
CA ALA A 168 67.83 -31.00 -38.13
C ALA A 168 66.79 -31.14 -37.02
N SER A 169 67.06 -31.99 -36.01
CA SER A 169 66.18 -32.19 -34.86
C SER A 169 66.06 -30.87 -33.98
N GLN A 170 67.17 -30.18 -33.77
CA GLN A 170 67.20 -28.91 -33.08
C GLN A 170 66.33 -27.85 -33.78
N ALA A 171 66.49 -27.74 -35.13
CA ALA A 171 65.67 -26.81 -35.92
C ALA A 171 64.19 -27.16 -35.88
N ASN A 172 63.86 -28.47 -35.87
CA ASN A 172 62.44 -28.93 -35.75
C ASN A 172 61.86 -28.58 -34.40
N VAL A 173 62.58 -28.81 -33.29
CA VAL A 173 62.10 -28.40 -31.95
C VAL A 173 61.89 -26.88 -31.89
N LYS A 174 62.83 -26.12 -32.42
CA LYS A 174 62.72 -24.66 -32.49
C LYS A 174 61.47 -24.19 -33.24
N SER A 175 61.17 -24.78 -34.40
CA SER A 175 60.00 -24.51 -35.22
C SER A 175 58.70 -24.81 -34.45
N LEU A 176 58.65 -25.91 -33.73
CA LEU A 176 57.48 -26.30 -32.94
C LEU A 176 57.33 -25.42 -31.70
N GLU A 177 58.42 -24.98 -31.08
CA GLU A 177 58.32 -23.98 -29.97
C GLU A 177 57.74 -22.67 -30.45
N ASP A 178 58.10 -22.19 -31.64
CA ASP A 178 57.53 -20.99 -32.22
C ASP A 178 56.04 -21.23 -32.63
N SER A 179 55.68 -22.44 -33.08
CA SER A 179 54.27 -22.83 -33.29
C SER A 179 53.46 -22.83 -31.99
N VAL A 180 54.00 -23.33 -30.88
CA VAL A 180 53.32 -23.29 -29.57
C VAL A 180 53.05 -21.84 -29.14
N LYS A 181 54.02 -20.93 -29.31
CA LYS A 181 53.82 -19.52 -29.02
C LYS A 181 52.72 -18.89 -29.88
N ALA A 182 52.65 -19.28 -31.16
CA ALA A 182 51.57 -18.80 -32.03
C ALA A 182 50.18 -19.29 -31.54
N GLN A 183 50.09 -20.59 -31.12
CA GLN A 183 48.82 -21.11 -30.57
C GLN A 183 48.48 -20.49 -29.20
N GLU A 184 49.47 -20.17 -28.37
CA GLU A 184 49.24 -19.46 -27.11
C GLU A 184 48.67 -18.04 -27.38
N ALA A 185 49.19 -17.35 -28.38
CA ALA A 185 48.64 -16.06 -28.80
C ALA A 185 47.19 -16.18 -29.33
N ALA A 186 46.90 -17.23 -30.11
CA ALA A 186 45.54 -17.52 -30.61
C ALA A 186 44.57 -17.81 -29.45
N LEU A 187 45.01 -18.57 -28.45
CA LEU A 187 44.23 -18.85 -27.22
C LEU A 187 43.98 -17.55 -26.44
N ALA A 188 44.97 -16.66 -26.31
CA ALA A 188 44.81 -15.36 -25.65
C ALA A 188 43.78 -14.49 -26.38
N MET A 189 43.74 -14.49 -27.70
CA MET A 189 42.72 -13.81 -28.49
C MET A 189 41.33 -14.42 -28.27
N ALA A 190 41.20 -15.74 -28.26
CA ALA A 190 39.92 -16.40 -28.00
C ALA A 190 39.39 -16.08 -26.61
N ARG A 191 40.27 -16.05 -25.58
CA ARG A 191 39.91 -15.58 -24.23
C ARG A 191 39.50 -14.10 -24.16
N ALA A 192 40.17 -13.24 -24.92
CA ALA A 192 39.79 -11.82 -24.98
C ALA A 192 38.40 -11.65 -25.60
N ASN A 193 38.03 -12.48 -26.55
CA ASN A 193 36.70 -12.45 -27.20
C ASN A 193 35.57 -12.86 -26.24
N LEU A 194 35.82 -13.56 -25.13
CA LEU A 194 34.82 -13.85 -24.11
C LEU A 194 34.23 -12.55 -23.52
N LYS A 195 34.98 -11.44 -23.50
CA LYS A 195 34.45 -10.14 -23.05
C LYS A 195 33.27 -9.62 -23.88
N GLN A 196 33.11 -10.13 -25.11
CA GLN A 196 31.93 -9.81 -25.92
C GLN A 196 30.64 -10.39 -25.31
N VAL A 197 30.74 -11.49 -24.59
CA VAL A 197 29.61 -12.09 -23.87
C VAL A 197 29.14 -11.15 -22.76
N ASP A 198 30.07 -10.53 -21.98
CA ASP A 198 29.75 -9.59 -20.92
C ASP A 198 29.04 -8.33 -21.48
N VAL A 199 29.45 -7.88 -22.68
CA VAL A 199 28.78 -6.76 -23.36
C VAL A 199 27.35 -7.14 -23.72
N ARG A 200 27.15 -8.32 -24.34
CA ARG A 200 25.79 -8.78 -24.70
C ARG A 200 24.92 -9.03 -23.48
N GLN A 201 25.48 -9.50 -22.40
CA GLN A 201 24.77 -9.65 -21.11
C GLN A 201 24.31 -8.28 -20.58
N SER A 202 25.17 -7.26 -20.69
CA SER A 202 24.83 -5.90 -20.28
C SER A 202 23.74 -5.28 -21.14
N GLU A 203 23.77 -5.53 -22.46
CA GLU A 203 22.69 -5.13 -23.39
C GLU A 203 21.37 -5.80 -23.06
N LEU A 204 21.37 -7.10 -22.78
CA LEU A 204 20.20 -7.85 -22.33
C LEU A 204 19.64 -7.26 -21.03
N ALA A 205 20.49 -7.02 -20.02
CA ALA A 205 20.09 -6.43 -18.76
C ALA A 205 19.46 -5.06 -18.94
N THR A 206 20.00 -4.23 -19.83
CA THR A 206 19.43 -2.91 -20.16
C THR A 206 18.04 -3.03 -20.78
N THR A 207 17.86 -3.94 -21.74
CA THR A 207 16.59 -4.18 -22.40
C THR A 207 15.53 -4.72 -21.43
N VAL A 208 15.94 -5.61 -20.51
CA VAL A 208 15.06 -6.10 -19.43
C VAL A 208 14.62 -4.94 -18.53
N ALA A 209 15.53 -4.05 -18.15
CA ALA A 209 15.17 -2.88 -17.33
C ALA A 209 14.17 -1.96 -18.04
N GLN A 210 14.31 -1.75 -19.36
CA GLN A 210 13.35 -0.98 -20.17
C GLN A 210 11.98 -1.67 -20.22
N LEU A 211 11.93 -2.99 -20.32
CA LEU A 211 10.68 -3.76 -20.26
C LEU A 211 9.98 -3.58 -18.92
N GLU A 212 10.71 -3.66 -17.82
CA GLU A 212 10.13 -3.45 -16.47
C GLU A 212 9.60 -2.03 -16.29
N GLN A 213 10.30 -1.02 -16.81
CA GLN A 213 9.81 0.35 -16.83
C GLN A 213 8.49 0.48 -17.62
N ALA A 214 8.40 -0.13 -18.79
CA ALA A 214 7.18 -0.10 -19.60
C ALA A 214 6.03 -0.86 -18.92
N ARG A 215 6.30 -1.96 -18.22
CA ARG A 215 5.30 -2.68 -17.41
C ARG A 215 4.78 -1.82 -16.28
N ALA A 216 5.65 -1.09 -15.58
CA ALA A 216 5.25 -0.15 -14.54
C ALA A 216 4.34 0.97 -15.09
N ALA A 217 4.67 1.54 -16.24
CA ALA A 217 3.84 2.55 -16.90
C ALA A 217 2.46 2.00 -17.32
N ALA A 218 2.41 0.77 -17.84
CA ALA A 218 1.14 0.12 -18.16
C ALA A 218 0.30 -0.17 -16.89
N ALA A 219 0.92 -0.56 -15.79
CA ALA A 219 0.25 -0.78 -14.51
C ALA A 219 -0.29 0.53 -13.91
N GLU A 220 0.44 1.63 -14.04
CA GLU A 220 -0.03 2.97 -13.65
C GLU A 220 -1.30 3.35 -14.41
N THR A 221 -1.28 3.24 -15.74
CA THR A 221 -2.46 3.52 -16.58
C THR A 221 -3.64 2.60 -16.25
N ALA A 222 -3.38 1.32 -15.95
CA ALA A 222 -4.42 0.38 -15.53
C ALA A 222 -5.04 0.78 -14.18
N THR A 223 -4.25 1.30 -13.26
CA THR A 223 -4.73 1.81 -11.97
C THR A 223 -5.60 3.05 -12.16
N GLN A 224 -5.16 3.98 -13.01
CA GLN A 224 -5.94 5.17 -13.37
C GLN A 224 -7.28 4.80 -14.03
N LEU A 225 -7.30 3.77 -14.89
CA LEU A 225 -8.53 3.23 -15.47
C LEU A 225 -9.46 2.66 -14.38
N GLY A 226 -8.90 2.04 -13.34
CA GLY A 226 -9.66 1.58 -12.17
C GLY A 226 -10.39 2.72 -11.44
N TYR A 227 -9.80 3.91 -11.39
CA TYR A 227 -10.40 5.10 -10.76
C TYR A 227 -11.57 5.70 -11.56
N MET A 228 -11.81 5.25 -12.80
CA MET A 228 -13.00 5.63 -13.56
C MET A 228 -14.29 5.09 -12.97
N LYS A 229 -14.23 4.02 -12.16
CA LYS A 229 -15.36 3.45 -11.46
C LYS A 229 -15.32 3.87 -10.00
N ILE A 230 -16.34 4.58 -9.56
CA ILE A 230 -16.44 5.17 -8.24
C ILE A 230 -17.39 4.33 -7.40
N TYR A 231 -16.88 3.79 -6.29
CA TYR A 231 -17.60 2.87 -5.42
C TYR A 231 -17.93 3.50 -4.06
N ALA A 232 -18.98 3.00 -3.42
CA ALA A 232 -19.35 3.41 -2.07
C ALA A 232 -18.28 2.96 -1.05
N PRO A 233 -17.73 3.88 -0.23
CA PRO A 233 -16.73 3.55 0.78
C PRO A 233 -17.36 2.94 2.05
N ILE A 234 -18.63 3.22 2.32
CA ILE A 234 -19.39 2.77 3.49
C ILE A 234 -20.80 2.32 3.09
N ASP A 235 -21.45 1.57 3.98
CA ASP A 235 -22.89 1.31 3.89
C ASP A 235 -23.64 2.57 4.34
N GLY A 236 -24.75 2.91 3.66
CA GLY A 236 -25.51 4.09 4.05
C GLY A 236 -26.61 4.46 3.06
N ILE A 237 -27.08 5.68 3.19
CA ILE A 237 -28.07 6.29 2.28
C ILE A 237 -27.44 7.52 1.64
N VAL A 238 -27.66 7.70 0.34
CA VAL A 238 -27.26 8.91 -0.40
C VAL A 238 -28.09 10.09 0.09
N SER A 239 -27.47 10.99 0.80
CA SER A 239 -28.11 12.21 1.34
C SER A 239 -28.26 13.30 0.29
N VAL A 240 -27.19 13.53 -0.49
CA VAL A 240 -27.15 14.57 -1.51
C VAL A 240 -26.45 14.05 -2.75
N ARG A 241 -27.02 14.33 -3.91
CA ARG A 241 -26.40 14.12 -5.21
C ARG A 241 -25.95 15.47 -5.77
N VAL A 242 -24.64 15.72 -5.73
CA VAL A 242 -24.05 17.00 -6.15
C VAL A 242 -23.88 17.05 -7.67
N ALA A 243 -23.36 15.97 -8.28
CA ALA A 243 -23.09 15.90 -9.71
C ALA A 243 -24.19 15.17 -10.48
N LYS A 244 -24.28 15.46 -11.77
CA LYS A 244 -25.28 14.88 -12.70
C LYS A 244 -24.59 14.08 -13.81
N GLN A 245 -25.32 13.12 -14.36
CA GLN A 245 -24.85 12.39 -15.55
C GLN A 245 -24.61 13.36 -16.73
N GLY A 246 -23.50 13.17 -17.43
CA GLY A 246 -23.05 14.02 -18.53
C GLY A 246 -22.14 15.20 -18.09
N GLU A 247 -22.08 15.48 -16.81
CA GLU A 247 -21.22 16.52 -16.24
C GLU A 247 -19.74 16.10 -16.20
N VAL A 248 -18.84 17.08 -16.33
CA VAL A 248 -17.39 16.86 -16.17
C VAL A 248 -17.03 17.23 -14.73
N VAL A 249 -16.49 16.27 -14.01
CA VAL A 249 -16.05 16.42 -12.62
C VAL A 249 -14.54 16.44 -12.53
N ALA A 250 -13.99 17.33 -11.72
CA ALA A 250 -12.56 17.37 -11.44
C ALA A 250 -12.22 16.43 -10.29
N GLN A 251 -10.95 16.08 -10.19
CA GLN A 251 -10.44 15.33 -9.02
C GLN A 251 -10.80 16.05 -7.71
N GLY A 252 -11.35 15.29 -6.77
CA GLY A 252 -11.77 15.81 -5.46
C GLY A 252 -13.13 16.54 -5.43
N SER A 253 -13.77 16.78 -6.58
CA SER A 253 -15.12 17.37 -6.62
C SER A 253 -16.15 16.39 -6.08
N PRO A 254 -17.06 16.79 -5.19
CA PRO A 254 -18.07 15.89 -4.64
C PRO A 254 -19.04 15.41 -5.72
N ILE A 255 -19.32 14.10 -5.76
CA ILE A 255 -20.35 13.51 -6.62
C ILE A 255 -21.60 13.21 -5.81
N VAL A 256 -21.45 12.48 -4.71
CA VAL A 256 -22.55 12.15 -3.78
C VAL A 256 -22.04 12.23 -2.34
N VAL A 257 -22.97 12.47 -1.42
CA VAL A 257 -22.74 12.40 0.03
C VAL A 257 -23.51 11.21 0.57
N ILE A 258 -22.82 10.30 1.27
CA ILE A 258 -23.41 9.10 1.88
C ILE A 258 -23.41 9.28 3.39
N VAL A 259 -24.53 9.01 4.02
CA VAL A 259 -24.72 9.04 5.48
C VAL A 259 -24.86 7.61 6.00
N ASP A 260 -24.05 7.28 7.01
CA ASP A 260 -24.17 6.04 7.75
C ASP A 260 -25.36 6.08 8.70
N VAL A 261 -26.45 5.45 8.31
CA VAL A 261 -27.68 5.38 9.12
C VAL A 261 -27.63 4.28 10.20
N ASN A 262 -26.60 3.45 10.22
CA ASN A 262 -26.47 2.40 11.22
C ASN A 262 -25.81 2.89 12.52
N HIS A 263 -25.09 4.01 12.46
CA HIS A 263 -24.34 4.59 13.58
C HIS A 263 -24.72 6.05 13.77
N LEU A 264 -25.93 6.30 14.25
CA LEU A 264 -26.42 7.64 14.55
C LEU A 264 -26.20 7.99 16.00
N TRP A 265 -25.98 9.27 16.29
CA TRP A 265 -25.87 9.82 17.63
C TRP A 265 -26.61 11.14 17.75
N VAL A 266 -26.96 11.50 18.97
CA VAL A 266 -27.45 12.85 19.26
C VAL A 266 -26.30 13.69 19.75
N ARG A 267 -26.07 14.83 19.11
CA ARG A 267 -25.22 15.90 19.60
C ARG A 267 -26.08 16.86 20.38
N ALA A 268 -25.79 17.04 21.66
CA ALA A 268 -26.47 17.98 22.54
C ALA A 268 -25.45 18.85 23.28
N ASP A 269 -25.80 20.09 23.55
CA ASP A 269 -24.95 21.04 24.26
C ASP A 269 -25.39 21.13 25.72
N VAL A 270 -24.48 20.80 26.64
CA VAL A 270 -24.69 20.78 28.09
C VAL A 270 -24.09 22.06 28.67
N GLU A 271 -24.87 22.80 29.47
CA GLU A 271 -24.37 23.95 30.22
C GLU A 271 -23.23 23.54 31.17
N GLU A 272 -22.24 24.41 31.37
CA GLU A 272 -21.08 24.19 32.26
C GLU A 272 -21.51 23.76 33.67
N SER A 273 -22.64 24.25 34.15
CA SER A 273 -23.21 23.93 35.47
C SER A 273 -23.62 22.44 35.62
N TYR A 274 -23.86 21.73 34.50
CA TYR A 274 -24.33 20.33 34.50
C TYR A 274 -23.34 19.35 33.91
N ILE A 275 -22.26 19.79 33.26
CA ILE A 275 -21.31 18.92 32.57
C ILE A 275 -20.62 17.95 33.50
N ASP A 276 -20.46 18.28 34.80
CA ASP A 276 -19.85 17.39 35.81
C ASP A 276 -20.75 16.19 36.15
N SER A 277 -22.06 16.27 35.89
CA SER A 277 -22.99 15.16 36.06
C SER A 277 -22.98 14.14 34.93
N VAL A 278 -22.40 14.50 33.80
CA VAL A 278 -22.30 13.62 32.62
C VAL A 278 -20.99 12.82 32.67
N ARG A 279 -21.10 11.51 32.66
CA ARG A 279 -19.95 10.58 32.64
C ARG A 279 -19.86 9.86 31.29
N PHE A 280 -18.64 9.57 30.88
CA PHE A 280 -18.39 8.71 29.72
C PHE A 280 -18.96 7.32 29.97
N GLY A 281 -19.67 6.75 28.97
CA GLY A 281 -20.33 5.46 29.10
C GLY A 281 -21.67 5.47 29.81
N GLN A 282 -22.13 6.65 30.32
CA GLN A 282 -23.41 6.78 30.98
C GLN A 282 -24.57 6.59 30.00
N THR A 283 -25.59 5.85 30.42
CA THR A 283 -26.85 5.73 29.64
C THR A 283 -27.75 6.93 29.96
N LEU A 284 -28.21 7.61 28.91
CA LEU A 284 -29.15 8.73 28.99
C LEU A 284 -30.40 8.41 28.19
N HIS A 285 -31.52 8.97 28.60
CA HIS A 285 -32.76 8.90 27.86
C HIS A 285 -32.78 9.99 26.78
N VAL A 286 -33.15 9.59 25.56
CA VAL A 286 -33.28 10.50 24.42
C VAL A 286 -34.71 10.44 23.94
N ARG A 287 -35.41 11.58 24.06
CA ARG A 287 -36.79 11.71 23.61
C ARG A 287 -36.81 12.23 22.16
N LEU A 288 -37.46 11.51 21.31
CA LEU A 288 -37.72 11.89 19.91
C LEU A 288 -38.93 12.82 19.80
N PRO A 289 -39.09 13.55 18.67
CA PRO A 289 -40.25 14.41 18.42
C PRO A 289 -41.57 13.65 18.41
N SER A 290 -41.54 12.36 18.09
CA SER A 290 -42.70 11.44 18.17
C SER A 290 -43.19 11.19 19.60
N GLY A 291 -42.37 11.55 20.62
CA GLY A 291 -42.63 11.26 22.03
C GLY A 291 -41.96 9.95 22.51
N ASP A 292 -41.42 9.14 21.61
CA ASP A 292 -40.70 7.92 21.95
C ASP A 292 -39.40 8.24 22.71
N VAL A 293 -39.06 7.39 23.67
CA VAL A 293 -37.85 7.55 24.49
C VAL A 293 -36.91 6.37 24.19
N LEU A 294 -35.74 6.68 23.67
CA LEU A 294 -34.67 5.75 23.41
C LEU A 294 -33.62 5.81 24.50
N GLN A 295 -32.92 4.72 24.75
CA GLN A 295 -31.74 4.72 25.63
C GLN A 295 -30.48 4.86 24.78
N GLY A 296 -29.71 5.90 25.03
CA GLY A 296 -28.45 6.16 24.35
C GLY A 296 -27.29 6.18 25.31
N GLN A 297 -26.09 5.90 24.85
CA GLN A 297 -24.86 5.87 25.64
C GLN A 297 -23.96 7.05 25.29
N VAL A 298 -23.49 7.79 26.28
CA VAL A 298 -22.53 8.89 26.11
C VAL A 298 -21.18 8.31 25.70
N PHE A 299 -20.70 8.64 24.49
CA PHE A 299 -19.40 8.21 24.00
C PHE A 299 -18.43 9.36 23.75
N PHE A 300 -18.90 10.59 23.80
CA PHE A 300 -18.05 11.76 23.62
C PHE A 300 -18.49 12.88 24.57
N LYS A 301 -17.53 13.55 25.16
CA LYS A 301 -17.69 14.75 25.96
C LYS A 301 -16.67 15.77 25.49
N GLY A 302 -17.12 16.90 24.98
CA GLY A 302 -16.27 17.96 24.45
C GLY A 302 -15.30 18.50 25.50
N VAL A 303 -14.08 18.78 25.10
CA VAL A 303 -13.00 19.31 25.94
C VAL A 303 -12.96 20.83 25.85
N GLU A 304 -13.47 21.38 24.74
CA GLU A 304 -13.55 22.81 24.47
C GLU A 304 -14.99 23.30 24.69
N ASN A 305 -15.10 24.49 25.22
CA ASN A 305 -16.39 25.16 25.40
C ASN A 305 -16.78 25.88 24.10
N ASP A 306 -18.05 25.82 23.77
CA ASP A 306 -18.69 26.65 22.76
C ASP A 306 -19.69 27.59 23.45
N PHE A 307 -20.11 28.67 22.78
CA PHE A 307 -21.15 29.54 23.32
C PHE A 307 -22.51 29.06 22.83
N ALA A 308 -23.50 29.09 23.73
CA ALA A 308 -24.86 28.69 23.38
C ALA A 308 -25.43 29.59 22.26
N THR A 309 -25.58 29.01 21.06
CA THR A 309 -26.15 29.71 19.88
C THR A 309 -27.67 29.53 19.77
N GLN A 310 -28.37 29.35 20.87
CA GLN A 310 -29.83 29.20 20.82
C GLN A 310 -30.54 30.50 20.48
N ARG A 311 -31.31 30.48 19.38
CA ARG A 311 -32.15 31.62 18.91
C ARG A 311 -33.28 32.02 19.84
N ASP A 312 -33.65 31.19 20.83
CA ASP A 312 -34.83 31.37 21.69
C ASP A 312 -34.52 31.55 23.17
N VAL A 313 -33.31 31.93 23.56
CA VAL A 313 -32.97 32.10 24.97
C VAL A 313 -33.02 33.60 25.34
N SER A 314 -33.76 33.89 26.40
CA SER A 314 -33.82 35.18 27.07
C SER A 314 -32.43 35.85 27.15
N ARG A 315 -32.37 37.17 26.99
CA ARG A 315 -31.14 38.00 26.99
C ARG A 315 -30.15 37.73 28.13
N THR A 316 -30.63 37.14 29.23
CA THR A 316 -29.85 36.77 30.42
C THR A 316 -29.04 35.45 30.31
N LYS A 317 -29.22 34.65 29.25
CA LYS A 317 -28.55 33.34 29.07
C LYS A 317 -27.55 33.29 27.92
N ARG A 318 -27.20 34.41 27.29
CA ARG A 318 -26.32 34.45 26.11
C ARG A 318 -24.84 34.09 26.37
N ASP A 319 -24.39 34.19 27.62
CA ASP A 319 -22.97 34.03 28.00
C ASP A 319 -22.68 32.71 28.73
N ILE A 320 -23.61 31.73 28.69
CA ILE A 320 -23.38 30.44 29.34
C ILE A 320 -22.53 29.58 28.41
N LYS A 321 -21.38 29.16 28.93
CA LYS A 321 -20.52 28.20 28.26
C LYS A 321 -21.20 26.85 28.22
N THR A 322 -21.14 26.21 27.05
CA THR A 322 -21.68 24.87 26.82
C THR A 322 -20.60 23.90 26.36
N PHE A 323 -20.78 22.67 26.65
CA PHE A 323 -19.91 21.57 26.22
C PHE A 323 -20.72 20.56 25.42
N ALA A 324 -20.28 20.25 24.21
CA ALA A 324 -20.93 19.27 23.37
C ALA A 324 -20.78 17.86 23.95
N ILE A 325 -21.88 17.13 24.03
CA ILE A 325 -21.86 15.67 24.28
C ILE A 325 -22.42 14.97 23.05
N LYS A 326 -21.94 13.74 22.80
CA LYS A 326 -22.53 12.87 21.79
C LYS A 326 -23.01 11.58 22.46
N VAL A 327 -24.25 11.24 22.15
CA VAL A 327 -24.93 10.09 22.73
C VAL A 327 -25.30 9.12 21.60
N TRP A 328 -24.68 7.93 21.57
CA TRP A 328 -25.02 6.88 20.64
C TRP A 328 -26.47 6.47 20.79
N LEU A 329 -27.15 6.32 19.68
CA LEU A 329 -28.49 5.76 19.63
C LEU A 329 -28.42 4.29 19.19
N PRO A 330 -29.28 3.41 19.73
CA PRO A 330 -29.43 2.07 19.19
C PRO A 330 -29.92 2.13 17.74
N LYS A 331 -29.53 1.11 16.94
CA LYS A 331 -30.03 0.97 15.58
C LYS A 331 -31.56 0.97 15.61
N ASP A 332 -32.15 1.86 14.86
CA ASP A 332 -33.62 2.00 14.76
C ASP A 332 -34.10 1.57 13.37
N ASP A 333 -35.37 1.18 13.27
CA ASP A 333 -36.00 0.65 12.05
C ASP A 333 -36.33 1.75 11.01
N GLY A 334 -35.43 2.74 10.84
CA GLY A 334 -35.53 3.80 9.83
C GLY A 334 -36.38 5.01 10.25
N ARG A 335 -36.60 5.20 11.55
CA ARG A 335 -37.30 6.37 12.10
C ARG A 335 -36.40 7.55 12.43
N LEU A 336 -35.06 7.30 12.50
CA LEU A 336 -34.07 8.31 12.81
C LEU A 336 -33.46 8.85 11.52
N PHE A 337 -33.47 10.18 11.40
CA PHE A 337 -32.87 10.89 10.28
C PHE A 337 -31.85 11.90 10.80
N THR A 338 -30.76 12.09 10.09
CA THR A 338 -29.80 13.17 10.36
C THR A 338 -30.49 14.53 10.23
N GLY A 339 -30.15 15.48 11.12
CA GLY A 339 -30.80 16.77 11.22
C GLY A 339 -32.09 16.79 12.07
N MET A 340 -32.60 15.63 12.49
CA MET A 340 -33.77 15.53 13.34
C MET A 340 -33.48 16.07 14.75
N THR A 341 -34.37 16.87 15.31
CA THR A 341 -34.26 17.37 16.70
C THR A 341 -34.52 16.22 17.68
N ALA A 342 -33.70 16.07 18.70
CA ALA A 342 -33.94 15.14 19.79
C ALA A 342 -33.65 15.81 21.15
N THR A 343 -34.35 15.37 22.19
CA THR A 343 -34.13 15.91 23.54
C THR A 343 -33.43 14.89 24.40
N VAL A 344 -32.21 15.19 24.82
CA VAL A 344 -31.45 14.37 25.78
C VAL A 344 -31.88 14.74 27.19
N LEU A 345 -32.29 13.76 27.98
CA LEU A 345 -32.78 13.96 29.35
C LEU A 345 -31.63 13.65 30.32
N LEU A 346 -31.13 14.70 30.99
CA LEU A 346 -30.12 14.53 32.05
C LEU A 346 -30.81 14.20 33.37
N PRO A 347 -30.28 13.26 34.15
CA PRO A 347 -30.76 12.99 35.51
C PRO A 347 -30.55 14.24 36.35
N PRO A 348 -31.48 14.51 37.31
CA PRO A 348 -31.37 15.64 38.21
C PRO A 348 -30.08 15.51 39.06
N ARG A 349 -29.45 16.63 39.31
CA ARG A 349 -28.22 16.64 40.14
C ARG A 349 -28.56 16.12 41.52
N GLU A 350 -27.92 15.01 41.96
CA GLU A 350 -28.00 14.59 43.36
C GLU A 350 -27.50 15.74 44.24
N LYS A 351 -28.38 16.37 44.98
CA LYS A 351 -28.00 17.29 46.04
C LYS A 351 -27.25 16.43 47.09
N LYS A 352 -25.92 16.53 47.13
CA LYS A 352 -25.14 15.97 48.24
C LYS A 352 -25.77 16.50 49.51
N SER A 353 -26.46 15.63 50.25
CA SER A 353 -27.06 15.98 51.52
C SER A 353 -25.94 16.53 52.44
N TRP A 354 -26.09 17.76 52.91
CA TRP A 354 -25.12 18.38 53.80
C TRP A 354 -24.97 17.63 55.13
N PHE A 355 -25.93 16.72 55.47
CA PHE A 355 -25.91 15.83 56.64
C PHE A 355 -24.82 14.76 56.59
N ALA A 356 -24.12 14.53 55.47
CA ALA A 356 -23.04 13.56 55.44
C ALA A 356 -21.68 14.12 55.88
N ARG A 357 -21.64 15.30 56.47
CA ARG A 357 -20.43 15.93 57.06
C ARG A 357 -20.57 16.25 58.56
N LEU A 358 -21.49 15.68 59.24
CA LEU A 358 -21.59 15.60 60.69
C LEU A 358 -21.42 14.12 61.09
#